data_d199710181261145a5bbbca7403af160
#
_entry.id   d199710181261145a5bbbca7403af160
#
_cell.length_a   1.000
_cell.length_b   1.000
_cell.length_c   1.000
_cell.angle_alpha   90.00
_cell.angle_beta   90.00
_cell.angle_gamma   90.00
#
_symmetry.space_group_name_H-M   'P 1'
#
loop_
_entity.id
_entity.type
_entity.pdbx_description
1 polymer ?
#
loop_
_entity_poly.entity_id
_entity_poly.type
_entity_poly.pdbx_seq_one_letter_code
_entity_poly.pdbx_strand_id
1 'polypeptide(L)'
;ELNKVNKKINFLRKNFKKYNIDGYIVPKNDDYFTEYSKINRLKIISNFSGSAGLAVILKKNNFLFTDGRYTLQSQIESGKNFKIVNFEELPNCRLFKNLKLGIDPKLFTYHQIKKYFLKYNKIKLIKENLIDQIERKKIDNSSKFFSLNKKIVGESSNSKMIKIINYLKKSKSDFIFVSAPEN
;
A
#
# COMPACT_ATOMS: atom_id res chain seq x y z
N GLU A 1 22.43 4.31 4.99
CA GLU A 1 20.98 4.16 4.67
C GLU A 1 20.06 4.73 5.76
N LEU A 2 20.36 4.52 7.05
CA LEU A 2 19.59 5.06 8.18
C LEU A 2 19.40 6.57 8.14
N ASN A 3 20.41 7.30 7.74
CA ASN A 3 20.33 8.77 7.61
C ASN A 3 19.39 9.20 6.49
N LYS A 4 19.20 8.35 5.45
CA LYS A 4 18.27 8.63 4.35
C LYS A 4 16.81 8.47 4.79
N VAL A 5 16.48 7.42 5.55
CA VAL A 5 15.11 7.18 6.04
C VAL A 5 14.66 8.32 6.96
N ASN A 6 15.51 8.72 7.92
CA ASN A 6 15.21 9.85 8.80
C ASN A 6 14.99 11.17 8.05
N LYS A 7 15.78 11.45 7.02
CA LYS A 7 15.57 12.63 6.16
C LYS A 7 14.21 12.60 5.47
N LYS A 8 13.80 11.43 4.96
CA LYS A 8 12.49 11.23 4.31
C LYS A 8 11.33 11.42 5.30
N ILE A 9 11.43 10.82 6.49
CA ILE A 9 10.44 10.99 7.57
C ILE A 9 10.31 12.46 7.96
N ASN A 10 11.41 13.15 8.15
CA ASN A 10 11.40 14.56 8.50
C ASN A 10 10.84 15.46 7.38
N PHE A 11 11.12 15.12 6.12
CA PHE A 11 10.49 15.80 4.98
C PHE A 11 8.96 15.60 4.98
N LEU A 12 8.49 14.37 5.19
CA LEU A 12 7.06 14.09 5.31
C LEU A 12 6.40 14.89 6.44
N ARG A 13 7.03 14.93 7.61
CA ARG A 13 6.54 15.67 8.79
C ARG A 13 6.37 17.18 8.56
N LYS A 14 7.20 17.81 7.71
CA LYS A 14 7.03 19.23 7.35
C LYS A 14 5.67 19.53 6.72
N ASN A 15 5.08 18.54 6.06
CA ASN A 15 3.75 18.68 5.45
C ASN A 15 2.59 18.56 6.46
N PHE A 16 2.82 18.05 7.67
CA PHE A 16 1.75 17.80 8.64
C PHE A 16 1.00 19.08 9.04
N LYS A 17 1.71 20.21 9.22
CA LYS A 17 1.09 21.50 9.51
C LYS A 17 0.24 21.98 8.33
N LYS A 18 0.76 21.93 7.10
CA LYS A 18 0.07 22.34 5.87
C LYS A 18 -1.26 21.59 5.70
N TYR A 19 -1.27 20.29 5.95
CA TYR A 19 -2.47 19.46 5.79
C TYR A 19 -3.30 19.34 7.08
N ASN A 20 -2.90 19.99 8.18
CA ASN A 20 -3.56 19.89 9.49
C ASN A 20 -3.81 18.44 9.88
N ILE A 21 -2.73 17.65 9.97
CA ILE A 21 -2.71 16.24 10.37
C ILE A 21 -1.68 16.00 11.46
N ASP A 22 -1.89 14.92 12.24
CA ASP A 22 -0.98 14.48 13.29
C ASP A 22 -0.09 13.34 12.85
N GLY A 23 -0.43 12.70 11.75
CA GLY A 23 0.32 11.61 11.15
C GLY A 23 -0.15 11.29 9.73
N TYR A 24 0.60 10.43 9.04
CA TYR A 24 0.30 9.98 7.69
C TYR A 24 0.47 8.47 7.58
N ILE A 25 -0.44 7.82 6.86
CA ILE A 25 -0.48 6.36 6.72
C ILE A 25 -0.06 5.97 5.31
N VAL A 26 0.85 5.00 5.22
CA VAL A 26 1.42 4.53 3.96
C VAL A 26 1.28 3.01 3.86
N PRO A 27 0.35 2.48 3.05
CA PRO A 27 0.21 1.05 2.82
C PRO A 27 1.21 0.56 1.78
N LYS A 28 1.35 -0.77 1.68
CA LYS A 28 2.18 -1.43 0.67
C LYS A 28 1.55 -1.42 -0.71
N ASN A 29 0.23 -1.55 -0.79
CA ASN A 29 -0.50 -1.67 -2.05
C ASN A 29 -0.43 -0.40 -2.91
N ASP A 30 -0.69 -0.58 -4.19
CA ASP A 30 -0.89 0.47 -5.17
C ASP A 30 -2.36 0.88 -5.33
N ASP A 31 -2.64 1.72 -6.33
CA ASP A 31 -3.99 2.21 -6.66
C ASP A 31 -4.95 1.08 -7.14
N TYR A 32 -4.42 -0.10 -7.46
CA TYR A 32 -5.17 -1.29 -7.87
C TYR A 32 -5.25 -2.35 -6.77
N PHE A 33 -4.77 -2.02 -5.57
CA PHE A 33 -4.70 -2.92 -4.41
C PHE A 33 -3.79 -4.13 -4.63
N THR A 34 -2.77 -4.00 -5.48
CA THR A 34 -1.76 -5.03 -5.70
C THR A 34 -0.48 -4.75 -4.90
N GLU A 35 0.33 -5.78 -4.71
CA GLU A 35 1.66 -5.65 -4.11
C GLU A 35 2.75 -5.35 -5.16
N TYR A 36 2.41 -5.38 -6.45
CA TYR A 36 3.33 -5.25 -7.59
C TYR A 36 3.50 -3.81 -8.07
N SER A 37 3.29 -2.85 -7.20
CA SER A 37 3.41 -1.43 -7.53
C SER A 37 4.79 -1.08 -8.11
N LYS A 38 4.81 -0.32 -9.19
CA LYS A 38 6.04 0.30 -9.73
C LYS A 38 6.69 1.26 -8.71
N ILE A 39 5.88 1.88 -7.85
CA ILE A 39 6.33 2.77 -6.79
C ILE A 39 6.05 2.11 -5.44
N ASN A 40 7.07 1.51 -4.84
CA ASN A 40 6.94 0.96 -3.50
C ASN A 40 7.07 2.07 -2.44
N ARG A 41 5.94 2.75 -2.16
CA ARG A 41 5.87 3.87 -1.23
C ARG A 41 6.25 3.47 0.20
N LEU A 42 5.87 2.27 0.62
CA LEU A 42 6.26 1.74 1.92
C LEU A 42 7.78 1.61 2.05
N LYS A 43 8.44 1.05 1.04
CA LYS A 43 9.91 0.93 1.01
C LYS A 43 10.59 2.31 0.98
N ILE A 44 10.03 3.27 0.25
CA ILE A 44 10.57 4.63 0.20
C ILE A 44 10.67 5.24 1.59
N ILE A 45 9.62 5.14 2.41
CA ILE A 45 9.57 5.81 3.71
C ILE A 45 10.16 4.99 4.86
N SER A 46 10.13 3.66 4.78
CA SER A 46 10.53 2.78 5.88
C SER A 46 11.78 1.95 5.60
N ASN A 47 12.22 1.84 4.36
CA ASN A 47 13.21 0.87 3.86
C ASN A 47 12.72 -0.59 3.86
N PHE A 48 11.52 -0.88 4.35
CA PHE A 48 10.97 -2.22 4.38
C PHE A 48 10.62 -2.72 2.97
N SER A 49 11.16 -3.89 2.61
CA SER A 49 11.02 -4.45 1.27
C SER A 49 10.01 -5.61 1.17
N GLY A 50 9.42 -6.04 2.29
CA GLY A 50 8.41 -7.11 2.30
C GLY A 50 7.16 -6.79 1.48
N SER A 51 6.40 -7.84 1.13
CA SER A 51 5.23 -7.71 0.26
C SER A 51 3.96 -7.25 0.98
N ALA A 52 3.90 -7.35 2.31
CA ALA A 52 2.75 -6.97 3.11
C ALA A 52 3.15 -6.06 4.28
N GLY A 53 2.50 -4.91 4.41
CA GLY A 53 2.77 -3.98 5.50
C GLY A 53 2.10 -2.63 5.34
N LEU A 54 2.15 -1.86 6.43
CA LEU A 54 1.58 -0.52 6.51
C LEU A 54 2.40 0.30 7.53
N ALA A 55 2.84 1.48 7.12
CA ALA A 55 3.51 2.42 8.02
C ALA A 55 2.56 3.51 8.52
N VAL A 56 2.66 3.84 9.79
CA VAL A 56 2.02 5.00 10.41
C VAL A 56 3.11 5.92 10.92
N ILE A 57 3.27 7.08 10.28
CA ILE A 57 4.27 8.08 10.65
C ILE A 57 3.58 9.20 11.43
N LEU A 58 3.94 9.37 12.69
CA LEU A 58 3.43 10.41 13.56
C LEU A 58 4.46 11.54 13.75
N LYS A 59 4.09 12.60 14.44
CA LYS A 59 5.00 13.72 14.76
C LYS A 59 6.29 13.28 15.48
N LYS A 60 6.19 12.30 16.39
CA LYS A 60 7.35 11.82 17.18
C LYS A 60 7.71 10.36 16.93
N ASN A 61 6.70 9.49 16.72
CA ASN A 61 6.86 8.04 16.63
C ASN A 61 6.49 7.53 15.25
N ASN A 62 7.08 6.39 14.87
CA ASN A 62 6.74 5.70 13.63
C ASN A 62 6.45 4.23 13.94
N PHE A 63 5.43 3.68 13.32
CA PHE A 63 5.03 2.28 13.46
C PHE A 63 5.02 1.61 12.10
N LEU A 64 5.54 0.40 12.03
CA LEU A 64 5.44 -0.47 10.87
C LEU A 64 4.65 -1.71 11.25
N PHE A 65 3.46 -1.83 10.71
CA PHE A 65 2.61 -2.99 10.86
C PHE A 65 2.91 -3.99 9.76
N THR A 66 3.23 -5.23 10.14
CA THR A 66 3.52 -6.31 9.19
C THR A 66 3.08 -7.65 9.77
N ASP A 67 2.91 -8.66 8.94
CA ASP A 67 2.56 -9.99 9.42
C ASP A 67 3.79 -10.77 9.93
N GLY A 68 3.53 -11.90 10.60
CA GLY A 68 4.56 -12.70 11.27
C GLY A 68 5.67 -13.21 10.36
N ARG A 69 5.43 -13.36 9.05
CA ARG A 69 6.44 -13.80 8.06
C ARG A 69 7.59 -12.80 7.93
N TYR A 70 7.33 -11.53 8.21
CA TYR A 70 8.27 -10.42 8.01
C TYR A 70 8.85 -9.85 9.30
N THR A 71 8.59 -10.44 10.47
CA THR A 71 9.02 -9.88 11.77
C THR A 71 10.54 -9.65 11.81
N LEU A 72 11.34 -10.66 11.47
CA LEU A 72 12.81 -10.53 11.47
C LEU A 72 13.29 -9.54 10.40
N GLN A 73 12.77 -9.64 9.18
CA GLN A 73 13.14 -8.76 8.07
C GLN A 73 12.83 -7.30 8.40
N SER A 74 11.64 -7.02 8.93
CA SER A 74 11.24 -5.65 9.28
C SER A 74 12.08 -5.05 10.40
N GLN A 75 12.51 -5.86 11.38
CA GLN A 75 13.44 -5.43 12.41
C GLN A 75 14.81 -5.04 11.84
N ILE A 76 15.34 -5.85 10.92
CA ILE A 76 16.65 -5.58 10.29
C ILE A 76 16.57 -4.33 9.40
N GLU A 77 15.53 -4.23 8.55
CA GLU A 77 15.44 -3.19 7.54
C GLU A 77 14.93 -1.84 8.10
N SER A 78 14.06 -1.86 9.11
CA SER A 78 13.30 -0.69 9.59
C SER A 78 13.36 -0.45 11.11
N GLY A 79 13.75 -1.44 11.91
CA GLY A 79 13.60 -1.42 13.38
C GLY A 79 14.28 -0.26 14.11
N LYS A 80 15.29 0.38 13.49
CA LYS A 80 15.92 1.58 14.05
C LYS A 80 15.08 2.86 13.93
N ASN A 81 14.14 2.90 13.00
CA ASN A 81 13.29 4.08 12.72
C ASN A 81 11.82 3.82 13.00
N PHE A 82 11.41 2.57 13.11
CA PHE A 82 10.02 2.15 13.28
C PHE A 82 9.90 1.14 14.43
N LYS A 83 8.86 1.30 15.23
CA LYS A 83 8.40 0.24 16.11
C LYS A 83 7.63 -0.77 15.27
N ILE A 84 8.12 -2.02 15.25
CA ILE A 84 7.48 -3.11 14.51
C ILE A 84 6.31 -3.66 15.33
N VAL A 85 5.15 -3.82 14.71
CA VAL A 85 3.90 -4.28 15.34
C VAL A 85 3.24 -5.31 14.43
N ASN A 86 2.59 -6.31 15.03
CA ASN A 86 1.83 -7.28 14.24
C ASN A 86 0.62 -6.59 13.58
N PHE A 87 0.38 -6.87 12.30
CA PHE A 87 -0.72 -6.28 11.54
C PHE A 87 -2.10 -6.59 12.14
N GLU A 88 -2.25 -7.73 12.78
CA GLU A 88 -3.48 -8.14 13.46
C GLU A 88 -3.88 -7.22 14.63
N GLU A 89 -2.90 -6.52 15.21
CA GLU A 89 -3.15 -5.55 16.29
C GLU A 89 -3.73 -4.23 15.78
N LEU A 90 -3.63 -3.93 14.47
CA LEU A 90 -4.00 -2.63 13.91
C LEU A 90 -5.46 -2.21 14.21
N PRO A 91 -6.49 -3.07 14.12
CA PRO A 91 -7.87 -2.68 14.39
C PRO A 91 -8.13 -2.22 15.84
N ASN A 92 -7.33 -2.71 16.78
CA ASN A 92 -7.45 -2.40 18.21
C ASN A 92 -6.22 -1.62 18.74
N CYS A 93 -5.42 -1.06 17.85
CA CYS A 93 -4.17 -0.39 18.19
C CYS A 93 -4.42 0.86 19.02
N ARG A 94 -3.92 0.86 20.27
CA ARG A 94 -3.97 2.00 21.19
C ARG A 94 -2.66 2.80 21.25
N LEU A 95 -1.65 2.42 20.47
CA LEU A 95 -0.36 3.12 20.42
C LEU A 95 -0.51 4.54 19.88
N PHE A 96 -1.59 4.79 19.12
CA PHE A 96 -1.99 6.12 18.66
C PHE A 96 -3.52 6.21 18.68
N LYS A 97 -4.06 7.26 19.29
CA LYS A 97 -5.51 7.50 19.40
C LYS A 97 -5.78 9.00 19.45
N ASN A 98 -7.02 9.37 19.13
CA ASN A 98 -7.48 10.77 19.10
C ASN A 98 -6.67 11.68 18.19
N LEU A 99 -6.12 11.11 17.12
CA LEU A 99 -5.30 11.80 16.12
C LEU A 99 -6.08 12.01 14.82
N LYS A 100 -5.68 13.03 14.07
CA LYS A 100 -6.10 13.25 12.70
C LYS A 100 -5.03 12.67 11.76
N LEU A 101 -5.32 11.54 11.13
CA LEU A 101 -4.40 10.82 10.26
C LEU A 101 -4.71 11.11 8.80
N GLY A 102 -3.70 11.51 8.03
CA GLY A 102 -3.81 11.70 6.59
C GLY A 102 -3.64 10.39 5.84
N ILE A 103 -4.40 10.20 4.78
CA ILE A 103 -4.27 9.09 3.83
C ILE A 103 -4.41 9.56 2.39
N ASP A 104 -3.82 8.83 1.46
CA ASP A 104 -4.18 8.90 0.05
C ASP A 104 -5.44 8.02 -0.17
N PRO A 105 -6.59 8.63 -0.55
CA PRO A 105 -7.85 7.90 -0.70
C PRO A 105 -7.83 6.82 -1.77
N LYS A 106 -6.91 6.87 -2.73
CA LYS A 106 -6.78 5.84 -3.78
C LYS A 106 -6.25 4.51 -3.25
N LEU A 107 -5.60 4.52 -2.09
CA LEU A 107 -4.91 3.35 -1.53
C LEU A 107 -5.72 2.62 -0.46
N PHE A 108 -6.94 3.05 -0.17
CA PHE A 108 -7.78 2.49 0.89
C PHE A 108 -9.23 2.36 0.45
N THR A 109 -9.85 1.23 0.76
CA THR A 109 -11.31 1.13 0.74
C THR A 109 -11.91 1.77 1.99
N TYR A 110 -13.17 2.21 1.92
CA TYR A 110 -13.89 2.69 3.10
C TYR A 110 -13.97 1.64 4.21
N HIS A 111 -14.13 0.37 3.85
CA HIS A 111 -14.14 -0.74 4.80
C HIS A 111 -12.81 -0.83 5.58
N GLN A 112 -11.67 -0.73 4.91
CA GLN A 112 -10.36 -0.73 5.56
C GLN A 112 -10.19 0.47 6.49
N ILE A 113 -10.59 1.67 6.06
CA ILE A 113 -10.53 2.88 6.89
C ILE A 113 -11.36 2.69 8.16
N LYS A 114 -12.60 2.22 8.02
CA LYS A 114 -13.51 1.96 9.15
C LYS A 114 -12.93 0.91 10.10
N LYS A 115 -12.47 -0.22 9.57
CA LYS A 115 -11.93 -1.34 10.34
C LYS A 115 -10.67 -0.97 11.13
N TYR A 116 -9.74 -0.22 10.51
CA TYR A 116 -8.41 -0.03 11.08
C TYR A 116 -8.25 1.26 11.88
N PHE A 117 -8.98 2.33 11.53
CA PHE A 117 -8.65 3.65 12.06
C PHE A 117 -9.79 4.41 12.71
N LEU A 118 -11.01 4.33 12.20
CA LEU A 118 -12.11 5.21 12.65
C LEU A 118 -12.58 4.94 14.08
N LYS A 119 -12.24 3.79 14.66
CA LYS A 119 -12.58 3.49 16.07
C LYS A 119 -11.92 4.48 17.05
N TYR A 120 -10.69 4.92 16.74
CA TYR A 120 -9.90 5.72 17.67
C TYR A 120 -9.37 7.03 17.07
N ASN A 121 -9.50 7.24 15.77
CA ASN A 121 -8.89 8.37 15.07
C ASN A 121 -9.84 9.02 14.07
N LYS A 122 -9.50 10.24 13.66
CA LYS A 122 -10.13 10.93 12.52
C LYS A 122 -9.27 10.76 11.28
N ILE A 123 -9.90 10.57 10.13
CA ILE A 123 -9.19 10.43 8.84
C ILE A 123 -9.36 11.68 8.01
N LYS A 124 -8.26 12.16 7.44
CA LYS A 124 -8.23 13.22 6.44
C LYS A 124 -7.76 12.68 5.10
N LEU A 125 -8.62 12.82 4.09
CA LEU A 125 -8.30 12.43 2.72
C LEU A 125 -7.39 13.50 2.09
N ILE A 126 -6.25 13.08 1.58
CA ILE A 126 -5.26 13.94 0.91
C ILE A 126 -5.07 13.39 -0.51
N LYS A 127 -5.56 14.12 -1.51
CA LYS A 127 -5.55 13.67 -2.92
C LYS A 127 -4.14 13.47 -3.49
N GLU A 128 -3.19 14.29 -3.04
CA GLU A 128 -1.78 14.15 -3.43
C GLU A 128 -1.08 13.18 -2.49
N ASN A 129 -0.44 12.15 -3.03
CA ASN A 129 0.34 11.24 -2.20
C ASN A 129 1.61 11.95 -1.70
N LEU A 130 1.74 12.10 -0.37
CA LEU A 130 2.86 12.83 0.22
C LEU A 130 4.20 12.12 0.08
N ILE A 131 4.20 10.81 -0.16
CA ILE A 131 5.42 10.03 -0.39
C ILE A 131 5.98 10.29 -1.79
N ASP A 132 5.13 10.50 -2.79
CA ASP A 132 5.54 10.76 -4.16
C ASP A 132 6.28 12.13 -4.29
N GLN A 133 6.11 13.02 -3.29
CA GLN A 133 6.86 14.27 -3.20
C GLN A 133 8.30 14.08 -2.70
N ILE A 134 8.58 12.97 -2.00
CA ILE A 134 9.91 12.68 -1.45
C ILE A 134 10.88 12.21 -2.53
N GLU A 135 10.41 11.30 -3.39
CA GLU A 135 11.16 10.79 -4.53
C GLU A 135 10.29 10.89 -5.79
N ARG A 136 10.54 11.92 -6.59
CA ARG A 136 9.95 12.02 -7.93
C ARG A 136 10.64 11.03 -8.87
N LYS A 137 10.34 9.76 -8.74
CA LYS A 137 10.75 8.79 -9.75
C LYS A 137 9.97 9.08 -11.04
N LYS A 138 10.69 9.39 -12.13
CA LYS A 138 10.10 9.29 -13.47
C LYS A 138 9.69 7.83 -13.63
N ILE A 139 8.38 7.59 -13.75
CA ILE A 139 7.89 6.27 -14.13
C ILE A 139 8.37 6.07 -15.57
N ASP A 140 9.33 5.18 -15.75
CA ASP A 140 9.72 4.76 -17.08
C ASP A 140 8.58 3.93 -17.69
N ASN A 141 7.82 4.56 -18.57
CA ASN A 141 6.73 3.94 -19.33
C ASN A 141 7.24 3.22 -20.59
N SER A 142 8.55 3.03 -20.76
CA SER A 142 9.15 2.46 -21.95
C SER A 142 8.99 0.93 -22.06
N SER A 143 8.54 0.23 -21.02
CA SER A 143 8.31 -1.21 -21.10
C SER A 143 7.16 -1.53 -22.05
N LYS A 144 7.49 -2.19 -23.16
CA LYS A 144 6.52 -2.66 -24.15
C LYS A 144 5.72 -3.84 -23.55
N PHE A 145 4.45 -3.92 -23.92
CA PHE A 145 3.67 -5.13 -23.66
C PHE A 145 4.30 -6.29 -24.42
N PHE A 146 4.35 -7.44 -23.78
CA PHE A 146 4.80 -8.68 -24.41
C PHE A 146 3.83 -9.81 -24.04
N SER A 147 3.72 -10.80 -24.93
CA SER A 147 2.97 -12.02 -24.68
C SER A 147 3.92 -13.19 -24.57
N LEU A 148 3.64 -14.08 -23.62
CA LEU A 148 4.38 -15.31 -23.46
C LEU A 148 3.85 -16.41 -24.38
N ASN A 149 4.74 -17.31 -24.81
CA ASN A 149 4.37 -18.45 -25.65
C ASN A 149 3.43 -19.39 -24.86
N LYS A 150 2.47 -20.01 -25.58
CA LYS A 150 1.51 -20.97 -25.02
C LYS A 150 2.15 -22.09 -24.20
N LYS A 151 3.36 -22.55 -24.59
CA LYS A 151 4.12 -23.56 -23.84
C LYS A 151 4.51 -23.09 -22.44
N ILE A 152 4.66 -21.78 -22.21
CA ILE A 152 5.01 -21.19 -20.91
C ILE A 152 3.75 -20.94 -20.09
N VAL A 153 2.71 -20.37 -20.70
CA VAL A 153 1.47 -19.97 -19.99
C VAL A 153 0.45 -21.13 -19.88
N GLY A 154 0.69 -22.26 -20.54
CA GLY A 154 -0.17 -23.45 -20.49
C GLY A 154 -1.43 -23.34 -21.34
N GLU A 155 -2.08 -22.19 -21.41
CA GLU A 155 -3.36 -22.00 -22.11
C GLU A 155 -3.35 -20.72 -22.96
N SER A 156 -4.03 -20.77 -24.12
CA SER A 156 -4.14 -19.58 -24.99
C SER A 156 -5.20 -18.59 -24.46
N SER A 157 -5.04 -17.32 -24.80
CA SER A 157 -6.03 -16.28 -24.48
C SER A 157 -7.42 -16.61 -25.02
N ASN A 158 -7.51 -17.15 -26.26
CA ASN A 158 -8.78 -17.56 -26.86
C ASN A 158 -9.49 -18.66 -26.05
N SER A 159 -8.73 -19.66 -25.57
CA SER A 159 -9.30 -20.71 -24.72
C SER A 159 -9.85 -20.15 -23.41
N LYS A 160 -9.11 -19.23 -22.76
CA LYS A 160 -9.57 -18.54 -21.56
C LYS A 160 -10.85 -17.71 -21.81
N MET A 161 -10.89 -16.97 -22.93
CA MET A 161 -12.07 -16.19 -23.32
C MET A 161 -13.30 -17.08 -23.55
N ILE A 162 -13.15 -18.24 -24.21
CA ILE A 162 -14.25 -19.19 -24.40
C ILE A 162 -14.80 -19.66 -23.06
N LYS A 163 -13.93 -19.98 -22.09
CA LYS A 163 -14.36 -20.36 -20.73
C LYS A 163 -15.16 -19.26 -20.05
N ILE A 164 -14.70 -18.01 -20.15
CA ILE A 164 -15.39 -16.85 -19.58
C ILE A 164 -16.76 -16.68 -20.24
N ILE A 165 -16.84 -16.74 -21.58
CA ILE A 165 -18.12 -16.63 -22.31
C ILE A 165 -19.10 -17.72 -21.89
N ASN A 166 -18.64 -18.96 -21.77
CA ASN A 166 -19.48 -20.07 -21.32
C ASN A 166 -19.96 -19.88 -19.87
N TYR A 167 -19.11 -19.35 -19.00
CA TYR A 167 -19.48 -18.99 -17.63
C TYR A 167 -20.57 -17.89 -17.62
N LEU A 168 -20.39 -16.82 -18.40
CA LEU A 168 -21.37 -15.74 -18.51
C LEU A 168 -22.72 -16.24 -18.99
N LYS A 169 -22.74 -17.08 -20.06
CA LYS A 169 -23.97 -17.69 -20.55
C LYS A 169 -24.67 -18.54 -19.47
N LYS A 170 -23.91 -19.36 -18.74
CA LYS A 170 -24.46 -20.19 -17.64
C LYS A 170 -25.02 -19.36 -16.49
N SER A 171 -24.35 -18.26 -16.14
CA SER A 171 -24.77 -17.34 -15.06
C SER A 171 -25.80 -16.31 -15.51
N LYS A 172 -26.24 -16.33 -16.78
CA LYS A 172 -27.16 -15.35 -17.39
C LYS A 172 -26.68 -13.90 -17.15
N SER A 173 -25.39 -13.66 -17.33
CA SER A 173 -24.74 -12.37 -17.15
C SER A 173 -24.21 -11.86 -18.47
N ASP A 174 -24.33 -10.56 -18.74
CA ASP A 174 -23.91 -9.95 -20.01
C ASP A 174 -22.45 -9.59 -20.03
N PHE A 175 -21.85 -9.32 -18.85
CA PHE A 175 -20.43 -8.94 -18.72
C PHE A 175 -19.82 -9.39 -17.41
N ILE A 176 -18.50 -9.41 -17.38
CA ILE A 176 -17.67 -9.58 -16.18
C ILE A 176 -16.66 -8.45 -16.10
N PHE A 177 -16.50 -7.88 -14.92
CA PHE A 177 -15.46 -6.89 -14.64
C PHE A 177 -14.25 -7.57 -14.02
N VAL A 178 -13.10 -7.40 -14.65
CA VAL A 178 -11.81 -7.91 -14.15
C VAL A 178 -10.97 -6.73 -13.68
N SER A 179 -10.65 -6.66 -12.38
CA SER A 179 -9.95 -5.53 -11.77
C SER A 179 -8.51 -5.82 -11.37
N ALA A 180 -8.19 -7.08 -11.09
CA ALA A 180 -6.86 -7.47 -10.65
C ALA A 180 -5.99 -7.90 -11.83
N PRO A 181 -4.71 -7.47 -11.89
CA PRO A 181 -3.80 -7.82 -12.99
C PRO A 181 -3.43 -9.31 -13.02
N GLU A 182 -3.67 -10.03 -11.92
CA GLU A 182 -3.41 -11.47 -11.80
C GLU A 182 -4.52 -12.35 -12.40
N ASN A 183 -5.68 -11.78 -12.68
CA ASN A 183 -6.86 -12.51 -13.18
C ASN A 183 -6.89 -12.65 -14.70
#